data_c92838897a589780d08d1e9bc60dd51f
#
_entry.id   c92838897a589780d08d1e9bc60dd51f
#
_cell.length_a   1.000
_cell.length_b   1.000
_cell.length_c   1.000
_cell.angle_alpha   90.00
_cell.angle_beta   90.00
_cell.angle_gamma   90.00
#
_symmetry.space_group_name_H-M   'P 1'
#
loop_
_entity.id
_entity.type
_entity.pdbx_description
1 polymer ?
#
loop_
_entity_poly.entity_id
_entity_poly.type
_entity_poly.pdbx_seq_one_letter_code
_entity_poly.pdbx_strand_id
1 'polypeptide(L)'
;EILILTDANLHAMRFVGPPFTFSFTLLAGNVSIVGPNAITTVGDRVFWMDRENFYAYTGKLQVIPCTVLRYVFDDINLQQSFKFFAASNRMFDEVFWFYVSGDSTEIDRYVKYNYTENTWDIGTMVRTAWVDYGIHDNPRAAGSLNGTQYIYTHETGQNDDGTPMTSFIESADFDLGDGNEFMFVNRLIPDVSLNSSDASVQYI
;
A
#
# COMPACT_ATOMS: atom_id res chain seq x y z
N GLU A 1 -14.03 -10.93 -18.47
CA GLU A 1 -12.64 -11.41 -18.42
C GLU A 1 -12.27 -11.69 -16.97
N ILE A 2 -11.56 -12.79 -16.73
CA ILE A 2 -11.02 -13.15 -15.41
C ILE A 2 -9.50 -13.21 -15.54
N LEU A 3 -8.80 -12.48 -14.66
CA LEU A 3 -7.36 -12.57 -14.57
C LEU A 3 -6.95 -13.73 -13.66
N ILE A 4 -5.98 -14.50 -14.12
CA ILE A 4 -5.41 -15.62 -13.38
C ILE A 4 -3.93 -15.34 -13.19
N LEU A 5 -3.54 -15.08 -11.95
CA LEU A 5 -2.15 -14.93 -11.56
C LEU A 5 -1.63 -16.27 -11.05
N THR A 6 -0.43 -16.60 -11.46
CA THR A 6 0.32 -17.78 -11.01
C THR A 6 1.64 -17.34 -10.40
N ASP A 7 2.46 -18.28 -9.99
CA ASP A 7 3.80 -18.00 -9.46
C ASP A 7 4.75 -17.37 -10.48
N ALA A 8 4.40 -17.37 -11.77
CA ALA A 8 5.29 -16.92 -12.83
C ALA A 8 4.61 -16.16 -13.97
N ASN A 9 3.29 -16.24 -14.11
CA ASN A 9 2.59 -15.73 -15.29
C ASN A 9 1.24 -15.11 -14.96
N LEU A 10 0.85 -14.15 -15.80
CA LEU A 10 -0.49 -13.57 -15.83
C LEU A 10 -1.24 -14.11 -17.06
N HIS A 11 -2.41 -14.68 -16.84
CA HIS A 11 -3.32 -15.16 -17.89
C HIS A 11 -4.66 -14.45 -17.80
N ALA A 12 -5.32 -14.33 -18.95
CA ALA A 12 -6.72 -13.97 -19.05
C ALA A 12 -7.57 -15.17 -19.45
N MET A 13 -8.65 -15.39 -18.74
CA MET A 13 -9.70 -16.34 -19.13
C MET A 13 -10.90 -15.56 -19.64
N ARG A 14 -11.38 -15.94 -20.81
CA ARG A 14 -12.56 -15.36 -21.44
C ARG A 14 -13.54 -16.43 -21.87
N PHE A 15 -14.84 -16.16 -21.73
CA PHE A 15 -15.87 -16.98 -22.29
C PHE A 15 -15.93 -16.76 -23.82
N VAL A 16 -15.86 -17.82 -24.60
CA VAL A 16 -15.84 -17.80 -26.06
C VAL A 16 -17.02 -18.56 -26.69
N GLY A 17 -17.82 -19.28 -25.88
CA GLY A 17 -18.94 -20.09 -26.33
C GLY A 17 -18.50 -21.48 -26.82
N PRO A 18 -19.52 -22.31 -27.22
CA PRO A 18 -19.25 -23.63 -27.73
C PRO A 18 -18.40 -23.59 -29.04
N PRO A 19 -17.52 -24.61 -29.26
CA PRO A 19 -17.36 -25.83 -28.46
C PRO A 19 -16.40 -25.68 -27.28
N PHE A 20 -15.63 -24.58 -27.18
CA PHE A 20 -14.52 -24.48 -26.23
C PHE A 20 -14.89 -23.83 -24.90
N THR A 21 -16.06 -23.23 -24.76
CA THR A 21 -16.57 -22.56 -23.57
C THR A 21 -15.68 -21.41 -23.07
N PHE A 22 -14.40 -21.69 -22.74
CA PHE A 22 -13.42 -20.70 -22.28
C PHE A 22 -12.14 -20.76 -23.10
N SER A 23 -11.52 -19.60 -23.30
CA SER A 23 -10.16 -19.46 -23.80
C SER A 23 -9.25 -18.92 -22.70
N PHE A 24 -8.00 -19.37 -22.74
CA PHE A 24 -6.94 -18.89 -21.85
C PHE A 24 -5.86 -18.25 -22.72
N THR A 25 -5.50 -17.03 -22.41
CA THR A 25 -4.47 -16.28 -23.12
C THR A 25 -3.40 -15.85 -22.15
N LEU A 26 -2.14 -16.12 -22.46
CA LEU A 26 -1.01 -15.56 -21.71
C LEU A 26 -0.93 -14.06 -21.99
N LEU A 27 -1.05 -13.24 -20.95
CA LEU A 27 -0.91 -11.77 -21.03
C LEU A 27 0.52 -11.33 -20.78
N ALA A 28 1.18 -11.95 -19.80
CA ALA A 28 2.57 -11.66 -19.48
C ALA A 28 3.25 -12.87 -18.80
N GLY A 29 4.52 -13.07 -19.11
CA GLY A 29 5.43 -13.96 -18.39
C GLY A 29 6.30 -13.19 -17.39
N ASN A 30 6.90 -13.92 -16.44
CA ASN A 30 7.73 -13.38 -15.37
C ASN A 30 7.01 -12.32 -14.51
N VAL A 31 5.74 -12.55 -14.27
CA VAL A 31 4.90 -11.75 -13.39
C VAL A 31 4.25 -12.70 -12.40
N SER A 32 4.53 -12.52 -11.13
CA SER A 32 4.02 -13.34 -10.04
C SER A 32 3.13 -12.52 -9.10
N ILE A 33 2.63 -13.18 -8.08
CA ILE A 33 1.97 -12.55 -6.94
C ILE A 33 2.64 -13.04 -5.67
N VAL A 34 2.93 -12.15 -4.74
CA VAL A 34 3.64 -12.48 -3.49
C VAL A 34 2.85 -13.40 -2.57
N GLY A 35 1.54 -13.30 -2.60
CA GLY A 35 0.61 -14.10 -1.81
C GLY A 35 -0.80 -14.08 -2.40
N PRO A 36 -1.66 -15.05 -2.10
CA PRO A 36 -2.94 -15.23 -2.78
C PRO A 36 -3.91 -14.05 -2.60
N ASN A 37 -3.77 -13.29 -1.52
CA ASN A 37 -4.63 -12.18 -1.20
C ASN A 37 -3.96 -10.80 -1.44
N ALA A 38 -2.73 -10.76 -1.97
CA ALA A 38 -2.01 -9.51 -2.23
C ALA A 38 -2.48 -8.79 -3.50
N ILE A 39 -3.75 -8.91 -3.83
CA ILE A 39 -4.42 -8.37 -5.00
C ILE A 39 -5.73 -7.71 -4.62
N THR A 40 -6.04 -6.56 -5.24
CA THR A 40 -7.34 -5.89 -5.09
C THR A 40 -7.80 -5.30 -6.40
N THR A 41 -9.09 -5.03 -6.50
CA THR A 41 -9.71 -4.45 -7.69
C THR A 41 -10.43 -3.16 -7.33
N VAL A 42 -10.17 -2.11 -8.09
CA VAL A 42 -10.84 -0.81 -7.96
C VAL A 42 -11.41 -0.41 -9.32
N GLY A 43 -12.72 -0.46 -9.47
CA GLY A 43 -13.37 -0.26 -10.76
C GLY A 43 -12.94 -1.31 -11.79
N ASP A 44 -12.32 -0.85 -12.85
CA ASP A 44 -11.77 -1.67 -13.94
C ASP A 44 -10.26 -1.94 -13.81
N ARG A 45 -9.65 -1.46 -12.72
CA ARG A 45 -8.22 -1.60 -12.44
C ARG A 45 -7.99 -2.73 -11.44
N VAL A 46 -6.94 -3.49 -11.67
CA VAL A 46 -6.48 -4.55 -10.77
C VAL A 46 -5.08 -4.20 -10.31
N PHE A 47 -4.86 -4.22 -9.00
CA PHE A 47 -3.58 -3.91 -8.39
C PHE A 47 -3.09 -5.09 -7.58
N TRP A 48 -1.80 -5.43 -7.69
CA TRP A 48 -1.21 -6.49 -6.87
C TRP A 48 0.26 -6.23 -6.55
N MET A 49 0.73 -6.92 -5.53
CA MET A 49 2.11 -6.93 -5.08
C MET A 49 2.77 -8.24 -5.50
N ASP A 50 3.91 -8.15 -6.10
CA ASP A 50 4.84 -9.24 -6.38
C ASP A 50 5.96 -9.25 -5.30
N ARG A 51 6.97 -10.07 -5.49
CA ARG A 51 8.11 -10.18 -4.58
C ARG A 51 9.09 -9.02 -4.65
N GLU A 52 9.04 -8.23 -5.70
CA GLU A 52 10.00 -7.15 -5.99
C GLU A 52 9.34 -5.88 -6.52
N ASN A 53 8.07 -5.93 -6.91
CA ASN A 53 7.38 -4.82 -7.57
C ASN A 53 5.90 -4.77 -7.26
N PHE A 54 5.30 -3.64 -7.60
CA PHE A 54 3.87 -3.43 -7.61
C PHE A 54 3.37 -3.30 -9.04
N TYR A 55 2.24 -3.90 -9.33
CA TYR A 55 1.67 -3.93 -10.67
C TYR A 55 0.24 -3.42 -10.70
N ALA A 56 -0.11 -2.85 -11.85
CA ALA A 56 -1.48 -2.52 -12.20
C ALA A 56 -1.84 -3.13 -13.56
N TYR A 57 -3.10 -3.51 -13.71
CA TYR A 57 -3.68 -3.95 -14.97
C TYR A 57 -4.97 -3.20 -15.25
N THR A 58 -5.00 -2.53 -16.40
CA THR A 58 -6.15 -1.77 -16.92
C THR A 58 -6.42 -2.14 -18.39
N GLY A 59 -6.39 -3.45 -18.69
CA GLY A 59 -6.31 -3.95 -20.06
C GLY A 59 -4.88 -4.05 -20.61
N LYS A 60 -3.92 -3.42 -19.94
CA LYS A 60 -2.47 -3.52 -20.17
C LYS A 60 -1.74 -3.62 -18.84
N LEU A 61 -0.76 -4.50 -18.80
CA LEU A 61 0.12 -4.64 -17.63
C LEU A 61 1.06 -3.42 -17.52
N GLN A 62 1.19 -2.92 -16.30
CA GLN A 62 2.11 -1.83 -15.95
C GLN A 62 2.79 -2.13 -14.62
N VAL A 63 4.08 -1.87 -14.53
CA VAL A 63 4.78 -1.75 -13.26
C VAL A 63 4.48 -0.37 -12.68
N ILE A 64 4.10 -0.30 -11.43
CA ILE A 64 3.87 0.97 -10.74
C ILE A 64 5.20 1.44 -10.17
N PRO A 65 5.76 2.58 -10.62
CA PRO A 65 6.97 3.13 -10.01
C PRO A 65 6.72 3.42 -8.52
N CYS A 66 7.56 2.87 -7.65
CA CYS A 66 7.40 3.00 -6.21
C CYS A 66 8.59 3.72 -5.59
N THR A 67 8.34 4.86 -4.94
CA THR A 67 9.38 5.67 -4.29
C THR A 67 9.90 5.03 -3.00
N VAL A 68 9.11 4.18 -2.37
CA VAL A 68 9.44 3.46 -1.12
C VAL A 68 9.77 1.98 -1.34
N LEU A 69 10.11 1.60 -2.57
CA LEU A 69 10.31 0.20 -2.97
C LEU A 69 11.31 -0.53 -2.06
N ARG A 70 12.47 0.07 -1.85
CA ARG A 70 13.52 -0.53 -1.01
C ARG A 70 13.08 -0.66 0.44
N TYR A 71 12.44 0.37 0.99
CA TYR A 71 11.91 0.32 2.35
C TYR A 71 11.00 -0.88 2.59
N VAL A 72 10.14 -1.19 1.62
CA VAL A 72 9.22 -2.33 1.72
C VAL A 72 9.95 -3.66 1.53
N PHE A 73 10.67 -3.82 0.42
CA PHE A 73 11.22 -5.12 0.04
C PHE A 73 12.51 -5.51 0.75
N ASP A 74 13.24 -4.56 1.36
CA ASP A 74 14.38 -4.87 2.23
C ASP A 74 13.94 -5.32 3.65
N ASP A 75 12.71 -4.97 4.07
CA ASP A 75 12.15 -5.29 5.40
C ASP A 75 11.01 -6.33 5.35
N ILE A 76 10.76 -6.96 4.23
CA ILE A 76 9.63 -7.88 4.08
C ILE A 76 9.94 -9.31 4.51
N ASN A 77 9.06 -9.93 5.32
CA ASN A 77 9.16 -11.36 5.67
C ASN A 77 8.40 -12.22 4.67
N LEU A 78 9.07 -12.63 3.59
CA LEU A 78 8.47 -13.48 2.54
C LEU A 78 8.03 -14.86 3.02
N GLN A 79 8.54 -15.37 4.15
CA GLN A 79 8.09 -16.65 4.72
C GLN A 79 6.64 -16.57 5.22
N GLN A 80 6.17 -15.37 5.53
CA GLN A 80 4.80 -15.09 5.97
C GLN A 80 3.91 -14.53 4.85
N SER A 81 4.34 -14.61 3.59
CA SER A 81 3.65 -13.99 2.45
C SER A 81 2.21 -14.47 2.23
N PHE A 82 1.86 -15.66 2.71
CA PHE A 82 0.49 -16.16 2.67
C PHE A 82 -0.50 -15.36 3.52
N LYS A 83 -0.01 -14.53 4.47
CA LYS A 83 -0.80 -13.60 5.29
C LYS A 83 -1.04 -12.26 4.60
N PHE A 84 -0.22 -11.91 3.61
CA PHE A 84 -0.30 -10.61 2.96
C PHE A 84 -1.64 -10.46 2.23
N PHE A 85 -2.20 -9.27 2.32
CA PHE A 85 -3.41 -8.96 1.59
C PHE A 85 -3.42 -7.51 1.10
N ALA A 86 -4.13 -7.30 0.01
CA ALA A 86 -4.38 -5.97 -0.52
C ALA A 86 -5.81 -5.53 -0.20
N ALA A 87 -6.00 -4.24 -0.06
CA ALA A 87 -7.28 -3.62 0.21
C ALA A 87 -7.43 -2.30 -0.55
N SER A 88 -8.65 -1.90 -0.84
CA SER A 88 -8.96 -0.59 -1.38
C SER A 88 -9.50 0.33 -0.32
N ASN A 89 -9.17 1.61 -0.42
CA ASN A 89 -9.82 2.70 0.27
C ASN A 89 -10.25 3.73 -0.77
N ARG A 90 -11.40 3.49 -1.40
CA ARG A 90 -11.90 4.33 -2.51
C ARG A 90 -12.34 5.72 -2.05
N MET A 91 -12.46 5.94 -0.75
CA MET A 91 -12.76 7.27 -0.20
C MET A 91 -11.63 8.27 -0.49
N PHE A 92 -10.40 7.77 -0.59
CA PHE A 92 -9.19 8.58 -0.84
C PHE A 92 -8.40 8.15 -2.07
N ASP A 93 -8.98 7.31 -2.93
CA ASP A 93 -8.32 6.79 -4.12
C ASP A 93 -7.04 5.98 -3.81
N GLU A 94 -7.07 5.18 -2.75
CA GLU A 94 -5.92 4.45 -2.26
C GLU A 94 -6.08 2.93 -2.39
N VAL A 95 -4.93 2.28 -2.56
CA VAL A 95 -4.76 0.82 -2.44
C VAL A 95 -3.71 0.56 -1.37
N PHE A 96 -4.02 -0.32 -0.44
CA PHE A 96 -3.12 -0.79 0.61
C PHE A 96 -2.63 -2.19 0.32
N TRP A 97 -1.39 -2.46 0.70
CA TRP A 97 -0.86 -3.80 0.90
C TRP A 97 -0.37 -3.93 2.33
N PHE A 98 -1.00 -4.83 3.05
CA PHE A 98 -0.63 -5.17 4.42
C PHE A 98 0.35 -6.34 4.37
N TYR A 99 1.47 -6.20 5.04
CA TYR A 99 2.55 -7.17 5.02
C TYR A 99 3.21 -7.36 6.39
N VAL A 100 4.03 -8.37 6.50
CA VAL A 100 4.79 -8.73 7.70
C VAL A 100 6.21 -8.24 7.54
N SER A 101 6.72 -7.46 8.51
CA SER A 101 8.11 -7.00 8.52
C SER A 101 9.09 -8.13 8.82
N GLY A 102 10.39 -7.90 8.56
CA GLY A 102 11.44 -8.91 8.72
C GLY A 102 11.52 -9.53 10.11
N ASP A 103 11.25 -8.75 11.14
CA ASP A 103 11.32 -9.16 12.54
C ASP A 103 9.98 -9.68 13.10
N SER A 104 8.92 -9.67 12.29
CA SER A 104 7.57 -10.06 12.71
C SER A 104 7.14 -11.40 12.10
N THR A 105 6.16 -12.03 12.74
CA THR A 105 5.41 -13.17 12.18
C THR A 105 3.95 -12.84 11.91
N GLU A 106 3.48 -11.66 12.30
CA GLU A 106 2.12 -11.17 12.06
C GLU A 106 2.16 -9.85 11.30
N ILE A 107 1.06 -9.52 10.60
CA ILE A 107 0.95 -8.26 9.85
C ILE A 107 1.10 -7.08 10.83
N ASP A 108 2.07 -6.24 10.55
CA ASP A 108 2.43 -5.09 11.38
C ASP A 108 2.71 -3.82 10.55
N ARG A 109 2.83 -3.96 9.22
CA ARG A 109 3.16 -2.89 8.29
C ARG A 109 2.14 -2.78 7.17
N TYR A 110 2.05 -1.60 6.62
CA TYR A 110 1.39 -1.37 5.34
C TYR A 110 2.21 -0.46 4.44
N VAL A 111 1.99 -0.61 3.15
CA VAL A 111 2.33 0.37 2.13
C VAL A 111 1.05 0.72 1.39
N LYS A 112 0.83 1.99 1.11
CA LYS A 112 -0.33 2.44 0.33
C LYS A 112 0.10 3.25 -0.89
N TYR A 113 -0.71 3.16 -1.91
CA TYR A 113 -0.54 3.87 -3.16
C TYR A 113 -1.82 4.64 -3.48
N ASN A 114 -1.70 5.96 -3.63
CA ASN A 114 -2.77 6.78 -4.19
C ASN A 114 -2.68 6.71 -5.72
N TYR A 115 -3.68 6.07 -6.34
CA TYR A 115 -3.67 5.81 -7.79
C TYR A 115 -4.13 7.00 -8.64
N THR A 116 -4.54 8.11 -8.03
CA THR A 116 -4.88 9.37 -8.69
C THR A 116 -3.71 10.34 -8.65
N GLU A 117 -3.05 10.46 -7.50
CA GLU A 117 -1.92 11.37 -7.29
C GLU A 117 -0.57 10.72 -7.61
N ASN A 118 -0.52 9.39 -7.73
CA ASN A 118 0.71 8.61 -7.91
C ASN A 118 1.71 8.79 -6.76
N THR A 119 1.21 8.89 -5.54
CA THR A 119 2.00 9.02 -4.32
C THR A 119 2.00 7.73 -3.52
N TRP A 120 3.05 7.54 -2.72
CA TRP A 120 3.23 6.39 -1.86
C TRP A 120 3.40 6.80 -0.42
N ASP A 121 2.80 6.04 0.49
CA ASP A 121 2.97 6.17 1.93
C ASP A 121 3.23 4.81 2.57
N ILE A 122 3.88 4.83 3.71
CA ILE A 122 4.19 3.66 4.52
C ILE A 122 3.75 3.90 5.97
N GLY A 123 3.51 2.83 6.68
CA GLY A 123 3.20 2.94 8.11
C GLY A 123 3.09 1.60 8.80
N THR A 124 2.82 1.67 10.09
CA THR A 124 2.60 0.52 10.96
C THR A 124 1.11 0.40 11.26
N MET A 125 0.56 -0.80 11.06
CA MET A 125 -0.84 -1.06 11.35
C MET A 125 -1.09 -2.56 11.44
N VAL A 126 -1.58 -3.04 12.56
CA VAL A 126 -1.94 -4.45 12.75
C VAL A 126 -3.36 -4.66 12.26
N ARG A 127 -3.53 -5.12 11.02
CA ARG A 127 -4.82 -5.46 10.43
C ARG A 127 -4.74 -6.81 9.72
N THR A 128 -5.77 -7.60 9.85
CA THR A 128 -5.85 -8.95 9.27
C THR A 128 -6.92 -9.09 8.20
N ALA A 129 -7.82 -8.13 8.10
CA ALA A 129 -8.84 -8.03 7.07
C ALA A 129 -9.30 -6.59 6.94
N TRP A 130 -9.82 -6.26 5.76
CA TRP A 130 -10.31 -4.92 5.42
C TRP A 130 -11.56 -5.00 4.57
N VAL A 131 -12.52 -4.14 4.85
CA VAL A 131 -13.71 -3.91 4.03
C VAL A 131 -13.80 -2.42 3.73
N ASP A 132 -13.81 -2.07 2.45
CA ASP A 132 -13.95 -0.70 1.97
C ASP A 132 -15.36 -0.14 2.30
N TYR A 133 -15.48 1.18 2.24
CA TYR A 133 -16.78 1.82 2.38
C TYR A 133 -17.77 1.35 1.29
N GLY A 134 -19.07 1.48 1.59
CA GLY A 134 -20.16 1.12 0.68
C GLY A 134 -21.35 0.51 1.41
N ILE A 135 -21.18 -0.63 2.08
CA ILE A 135 -22.19 -1.17 3.01
C ILE A 135 -22.18 -0.36 4.32
N HIS A 136 -21.02 0.11 4.70
CA HIS A 136 -20.81 1.01 5.83
C HIS A 136 -20.31 2.36 5.31
N ASP A 137 -20.61 3.42 6.04
CA ASP A 137 -20.21 4.79 5.67
C ASP A 137 -18.68 4.93 5.64
N ASN A 138 -17.98 4.20 6.50
CA ASN A 138 -16.52 4.22 6.63
C ASN A 138 -15.93 2.82 6.46
N PRO A 139 -14.67 2.70 6.00
CA PRO A 139 -13.97 1.44 5.94
C PRO A 139 -13.87 0.78 7.32
N ARG A 140 -13.90 -0.54 7.35
CA ARG A 140 -13.73 -1.34 8.57
C ARG A 140 -12.64 -2.37 8.40
N ALA A 141 -11.89 -2.58 9.49
CA ALA A 141 -10.82 -3.58 9.49
C ALA A 141 -10.84 -4.41 10.77
N ALA A 142 -10.48 -5.67 10.65
CA ALA A 142 -10.20 -6.53 11.80
C ALA A 142 -8.73 -6.39 12.19
N GLY A 143 -8.45 -6.42 13.48
CA GLY A 143 -7.10 -6.37 14.01
C GLY A 143 -7.05 -6.74 15.47
N SER A 144 -5.86 -6.79 16.03
CA SER A 144 -5.66 -7.09 17.45
C SER A 144 -4.83 -6.01 18.14
N LEU A 145 -5.16 -5.74 19.38
CA LEU A 145 -4.39 -4.87 20.27
C LEU A 145 -4.22 -5.57 21.61
N ASN A 146 -2.98 -5.76 22.04
CA ASN A 146 -2.66 -6.43 23.31
C ASN A 146 -3.36 -7.80 23.48
N GLY A 147 -3.48 -8.58 22.39
CA GLY A 147 -4.12 -9.90 22.40
C GLY A 147 -5.64 -9.89 22.32
N THR A 148 -6.28 -8.73 22.35
CA THR A 148 -7.73 -8.58 22.17
C THR A 148 -8.05 -8.28 20.71
N GLN A 149 -9.08 -8.93 20.17
CA GLN A 149 -9.52 -8.75 18.79
C GLN A 149 -10.56 -7.63 18.72
N TYR A 150 -10.41 -6.76 17.74
CA TYR A 150 -11.29 -5.62 17.49
C TYR A 150 -11.72 -5.52 16.03
N ILE A 151 -12.86 -4.89 15.83
CA ILE A 151 -13.26 -4.33 14.54
C ILE A 151 -13.10 -2.82 14.62
N TYR A 152 -12.14 -2.31 13.88
CA TYR A 152 -11.87 -0.87 13.81
C TYR A 152 -12.70 -0.23 12.72
N THR A 153 -13.21 0.96 13.00
CA THR A 153 -13.77 1.87 11.99
C THR A 153 -12.70 2.87 11.61
N HIS A 154 -12.32 2.88 10.35
CA HIS A 154 -11.28 3.76 9.80
C HIS A 154 -11.87 5.07 9.28
N GLU A 155 -11.00 6.03 9.00
CA GLU A 155 -11.32 7.34 8.42
C GLU A 155 -12.34 8.13 9.27
N THR A 156 -12.24 8.01 10.58
CA THR A 156 -13.09 8.72 11.52
C THR A 156 -12.27 9.27 12.69
N GLY A 157 -12.55 10.51 13.09
CA GLY A 157 -11.82 11.15 14.17
C GLY A 157 -10.43 11.66 13.79
N GLN A 158 -9.62 11.97 14.79
CA GLN A 158 -8.27 12.53 14.63
C GLN A 158 -7.23 11.76 15.47
N ASN A 159 -7.61 10.64 16.02
CA ASN A 159 -6.79 9.84 16.93
C ASN A 159 -6.70 8.40 16.45
N ASP A 160 -5.62 7.73 16.82
CA ASP A 160 -5.50 6.29 16.72
C ASP A 160 -6.00 5.67 18.03
N ASP A 161 -7.25 5.21 18.03
CA ASP A 161 -7.95 4.60 19.18
C ASP A 161 -7.81 5.42 20.49
N GLY A 162 -8.05 6.74 20.38
CA GLY A 162 -7.99 7.68 21.50
C GLY A 162 -6.59 8.24 21.79
N THR A 163 -5.56 7.74 21.09
CA THR A 163 -4.19 8.25 21.20
C THR A 163 -3.89 9.19 20.01
N PRO A 164 -3.22 10.32 20.20
CA PRO A 164 -2.83 11.18 19.10
C PRO A 164 -1.96 10.45 18.10
N MET A 165 -2.29 10.52 16.82
CA MET A 165 -1.46 9.96 15.75
C MET A 165 -0.16 10.73 15.62
N THR A 166 0.96 10.00 15.56
CA THR A 166 2.25 10.59 15.17
C THR A 166 2.32 10.65 13.66
N SER A 167 2.34 11.85 13.11
CA SER A 167 2.49 12.09 11.68
C SER A 167 3.77 12.88 11.43
N PHE A 168 4.50 12.52 10.40
CA PHE A 168 5.71 13.25 10.01
C PHE A 168 5.81 13.33 8.48
N ILE A 169 6.52 14.33 8.03
CA ILE A 169 6.99 14.46 6.66
C ILE A 169 8.47 14.76 6.70
N GLU A 170 9.24 14.04 5.93
CA GLU A 170 10.68 14.18 5.83
C GLU A 170 11.06 14.43 4.39
N SER A 171 11.84 15.47 4.14
CA SER A 171 12.40 15.72 2.81
C SER A 171 13.64 14.86 2.60
N ALA A 172 14.01 14.64 1.34
CA ALA A 172 15.36 14.18 1.03
C ALA A 172 16.39 15.23 1.50
N ASP A 173 17.61 14.78 1.73
CA ASP A 173 18.74 15.66 1.97
C ASP A 173 18.85 16.66 0.81
N PHE A 174 19.19 17.90 1.13
CA PHE A 174 19.41 18.91 0.13
C PHE A 174 20.75 19.61 0.35
N ASP A 175 21.42 19.90 -0.73
CA ASP A 175 22.69 20.61 -0.77
C ASP A 175 22.64 21.78 -1.75
N LEU A 176 23.68 22.61 -1.74
CA LEU A 176 23.88 23.66 -2.73
C LEU A 176 24.95 23.20 -3.75
N GLY A 177 24.52 23.05 -5.00
CA GLY A 177 25.39 22.58 -6.07
C GLY A 177 25.71 21.11 -5.96
N ASP A 178 26.98 20.73 -5.94
CA ASP A 178 27.44 19.32 -5.88
C ASP A 178 27.77 18.85 -4.45
N GLY A 179 27.30 19.55 -3.42
CA GLY A 179 27.56 19.19 -2.02
C GLY A 179 28.99 19.46 -1.55
N ASN A 180 29.79 20.19 -2.31
CA ASN A 180 31.19 20.50 -2.00
C ASN A 180 31.37 21.76 -1.13
N GLU A 181 30.27 22.46 -0.85
CA GLU A 181 30.30 23.73 -0.13
C GLU A 181 29.59 23.63 1.21
N PHE A 182 30.08 24.34 2.21
CA PHE A 182 29.38 24.44 3.50
C PHE A 182 28.25 25.46 3.37
N MET A 183 27.04 25.02 3.76
CA MET A 183 25.88 25.89 3.85
C MET A 183 25.68 26.32 5.31
N PHE A 184 25.54 27.62 5.53
CA PHE A 184 25.15 28.16 6.83
C PHE A 184 23.69 28.58 6.81
N VAL A 185 22.85 27.82 7.48
CA VAL A 185 21.41 28.12 7.64
C VAL A 185 21.22 28.89 8.93
N ASN A 186 20.90 30.17 8.82
CA ASN A 186 20.64 31.04 9.99
C ASN A 186 19.16 31.21 10.31
N ARG A 187 18.28 30.77 9.44
CA ARG A 187 16.83 30.88 9.63
C ARG A 187 16.08 29.88 8.77
N LEU A 188 15.12 29.19 9.38
CA LEU A 188 14.06 28.44 8.71
C LEU A 188 12.69 29.05 9.10
N ILE A 189 11.83 29.23 8.13
CA ILE A 189 10.46 29.67 8.34
C ILE A 189 9.54 28.57 7.80
N PRO A 190 8.99 27.69 8.66
CA PRO A 190 8.05 26.67 8.21
C PRO A 190 6.74 27.34 7.79
N ASP A 191 6.23 26.95 6.62
CA ASP A 191 4.89 27.33 6.15
C ASP A 191 3.93 26.18 6.45
N VAL A 192 3.36 26.20 7.65
CA VAL A 192 2.44 25.16 8.14
C VAL A 192 1.15 25.77 8.63
N SER A 193 0.02 25.14 8.31
CA SER A 193 -1.29 25.48 8.87
C SER A 193 -1.67 24.41 9.90
N LEU A 194 -1.90 24.81 11.13
CA LEU A 194 -2.28 23.93 12.22
C LEU A 194 -3.78 23.95 12.44
N ASN A 195 -4.42 22.79 12.35
CA ASN A 195 -5.82 22.61 12.67
C ASN A 195 -5.96 21.93 14.05
N SER A 196 -5.75 22.67 15.12
CA SER A 196 -5.90 22.23 16.52
C SER A 196 -4.86 21.23 17.06
N SER A 197 -3.67 21.16 16.50
CA SER A 197 -2.57 20.35 17.01
C SER A 197 -1.26 21.15 17.04
N ASP A 198 -0.33 20.72 17.88
CA ASP A 198 1.03 21.25 17.90
C ASP A 198 1.88 20.57 16.83
N ALA A 199 2.70 21.34 16.13
CA ALA A 199 3.70 20.82 15.22
C ALA A 199 5.11 21.14 15.74
N SER A 200 6.03 20.23 15.56
CA SER A 200 7.45 20.45 15.80
C SER A 200 8.22 20.33 14.49
N VAL A 201 9.23 21.16 14.30
CA VAL A 201 10.15 21.08 13.17
C VAL A 201 11.50 20.66 13.73
N GLN A 202 12.05 19.56 13.20
CA GLN A 202 13.37 19.06 13.56
C GLN A 202 14.33 19.23 12.40
N TYR A 203 15.57 19.54 12.73
CA TYR A 203 16.70 19.48 11.79
C TYR A 203 17.53 18.27 12.17
N ILE A 204 17.80 17.43 11.20
CA ILE A 204 18.64 16.24 11.35
C ILE A 204 19.91 16.43 10.54
#